data_cfd6cb377955a157d2253f6ca13b2b44
#
_entry.id   cfd6cb377955a157d2253f6ca13b2b44
#
_cell.length_a   1.000
_cell.length_b   1.000
_cell.length_c   1.000
_cell.angle_alpha   90.00
_cell.angle_beta   90.00
_cell.angle_gamma   90.00
#
_symmetry.space_group_name_H-M   'P 1'
#
loop_
_entity.id
_entity.type
_entity.pdbx_description
1 polymer ?
#
loop_
_entity_poly.entity_id
_entity_poly.type
_entity_poly.pdbx_seq_one_letter_code
_entity_poly.pdbx_strand_id
1 'polypeptide(L)'
;MIAVLAFIANFSFGQEVTLDFTNNTTWKFPEGNTNGATEAAQFSNGTYTITVEAPTAYYWFPSNSALLYGKKDATITLPKFNFDVERIDIIGAAGASGKTTRNIFVGNTAVSTETKSAKGTHEYEIKADNQAANTEYIIKVTNANNDQIQKILIWKKGTTKPTETPTAANIAAFKALASETTATLTLKNAQVVYKNVYTTKSGATNTEYYVRDASGAIQFFNTDLELNVNQVINGTVEVTYSPFNELPQATKTANTSAEKLTITDGETAVPTKVTVADLTTDKYLCDLVTVENANIISETSGTYNNQYLTNGTDKVMIYDKFKTKTSITDGEGLDVTGILVTAKLSGNIINELAPISAPIPTGINNITTDATLENAPAFNLAGQKVGKTYKGVVIKTGKKFVQK
;
A
#
# COMPACT_ATOMS: atom_id res chain seq x y z
N MET A 1 34.98 -7.52 15.40
CA MET A 1 34.14 -6.54 14.69
C MET A 1 34.12 -6.97 13.22
N ILE A 2 33.10 -7.76 12.83
CA ILE A 2 32.98 -8.25 11.45
C ILE A 2 31.95 -7.35 10.79
N ALA A 3 32.41 -6.50 9.86
CA ALA A 3 31.53 -5.68 9.04
C ALA A 3 30.81 -6.59 8.05
N VAL A 4 29.51 -6.80 8.26
CA VAL A 4 28.62 -7.39 7.27
C VAL A 4 28.39 -6.32 6.21
N LEU A 5 29.08 -6.42 5.07
CA LEU A 5 28.74 -5.68 3.87
C LEU A 5 27.40 -6.24 3.39
N ALA A 6 26.32 -5.50 3.63
CA ALA A 6 25.06 -5.73 2.95
C ALA A 6 25.27 -5.36 1.48
N PHE A 7 25.42 -6.37 0.62
CA PHE A 7 25.25 -6.21 -0.82
C PHE A 7 23.80 -5.84 -1.06
N ILE A 8 23.52 -4.55 -1.20
CA ILE A 8 22.30 -4.10 -1.87
C ILE A 8 22.51 -4.47 -3.33
N ALA A 9 21.99 -5.61 -3.72
CA ALA A 9 21.82 -5.93 -5.13
C ALA A 9 20.82 -4.91 -5.68
N ASN A 10 21.32 -3.82 -6.24
CA ASN A 10 20.54 -3.01 -7.16
C ASN A 10 20.23 -3.90 -8.35
N PHE A 11 19.07 -4.55 -8.33
CA PHE A 11 18.51 -5.18 -9.52
C PHE A 11 18.15 -4.05 -10.48
N SER A 12 19.10 -3.61 -11.28
CA SER A 12 18.84 -2.84 -12.49
C SER A 12 18.11 -3.76 -13.44
N PHE A 13 16.80 -3.64 -13.52
CA PHE A 13 15.94 -4.39 -14.43
C PHE A 13 16.13 -3.89 -15.86
N GLY A 14 17.31 -3.76 -16.35
CA GLY A 14 17.61 -3.49 -17.76
C GLY A 14 17.01 -2.20 -18.38
N GLN A 15 15.94 -1.59 -17.81
CA GLN A 15 15.46 -0.29 -18.26
C GLN A 15 16.47 0.80 -17.84
N GLU A 16 16.73 1.71 -18.75
CA GLU A 16 17.68 2.80 -18.52
C GLU A 16 16.99 4.02 -17.87
N VAL A 17 15.72 4.28 -18.21
CA VAL A 17 14.96 5.44 -17.72
C VAL A 17 13.54 5.06 -17.37
N THR A 18 13.04 5.61 -16.25
CA THR A 18 11.64 5.60 -15.84
C THR A 18 11.09 7.01 -15.75
N LEU A 19 10.02 7.30 -16.48
CA LEU A 19 9.21 8.49 -16.32
C LEU A 19 7.96 8.11 -15.55
N ASP A 20 7.86 8.52 -14.27
CA ASP A 20 6.79 8.14 -13.35
C ASP A 20 5.81 9.29 -13.16
N PHE A 21 4.54 9.07 -13.53
CA PHE A 21 3.45 10.04 -13.43
C PHE A 21 2.47 9.72 -12.29
N THR A 22 2.78 8.74 -11.44
CA THR A 22 1.88 8.34 -10.34
C THR A 22 1.76 9.39 -9.25
N ASN A 23 2.72 10.31 -9.19
CA ASN A 23 2.72 11.44 -8.26
C ASN A 23 2.96 12.74 -9.03
N ASN A 24 2.03 13.71 -8.86
CA ASN A 24 2.07 14.99 -9.60
C ASN A 24 2.94 16.06 -8.93
N THR A 25 3.48 15.84 -7.74
CA THR A 25 4.28 16.85 -7.02
C THR A 25 5.52 17.27 -7.80
N THR A 26 6.09 16.36 -8.56
CA THR A 26 7.29 16.58 -9.38
C THR A 26 6.95 17.18 -10.75
N TRP A 27 6.03 16.54 -11.48
CA TRP A 27 5.69 16.96 -12.85
C TRP A 27 4.82 18.20 -12.92
N LYS A 28 3.94 18.43 -11.94
CA LYS A 28 3.03 19.59 -11.85
C LYS A 28 2.12 19.75 -13.06
N PHE A 29 1.61 18.65 -13.59
CA PHE A 29 0.55 18.70 -14.60
C PHE A 29 -0.67 19.45 -14.06
N PRO A 30 -1.49 20.08 -14.93
CA PRO A 30 -2.79 20.61 -14.54
C PRO A 30 -3.61 19.56 -13.82
N GLU A 31 -4.26 19.88 -12.70
CA GLU A 31 -5.02 18.92 -11.90
C GLU A 31 -6.51 18.98 -12.22
N GLY A 32 -7.08 17.81 -12.51
CA GLY A 32 -8.51 17.61 -12.73
C GLY A 32 -9.02 18.16 -14.07
N ASN A 33 -10.15 17.62 -14.51
CA ASN A 33 -10.72 17.90 -15.81
C ASN A 33 -11.08 19.39 -16.06
N THR A 34 -11.49 20.10 -15.02
CA THR A 34 -11.86 21.53 -15.11
C THR A 34 -10.68 22.45 -15.40
N ASN A 35 -9.47 22.00 -15.06
CA ASN A 35 -8.21 22.74 -15.29
C ASN A 35 -7.36 22.10 -16.38
N GLY A 36 -7.92 21.16 -17.12
CA GLY A 36 -7.21 20.47 -18.20
C GLY A 36 -6.76 21.44 -19.29
N ALA A 37 -5.51 21.29 -19.75
CA ALA A 37 -4.94 22.06 -20.82
C ALA A 37 -5.02 21.31 -22.14
N THR A 38 -4.95 22.05 -23.26
CA THR A 38 -4.94 21.50 -24.63
C THR A 38 -3.64 21.84 -25.35
N GLU A 39 -3.16 23.04 -25.17
CA GLU A 39 -1.96 23.55 -25.83
C GLU A 39 -0.71 22.81 -25.44
N ALA A 40 0.25 22.68 -26.32
CA ALA A 40 1.53 22.06 -26.06
C ALA A 40 2.26 22.76 -24.92
N ALA A 41 2.59 21.99 -23.87
CA ALA A 41 3.33 22.48 -22.72
C ALA A 41 4.40 21.49 -22.27
N GLN A 42 5.49 22.04 -21.73
CA GLN A 42 6.60 21.25 -21.19
C GLN A 42 6.46 21.01 -19.70
N PHE A 43 6.72 19.77 -19.28
CA PHE A 43 6.74 19.34 -17.90
C PHE A 43 8.04 18.63 -17.60
N SER A 44 8.63 18.91 -16.43
CA SER A 44 9.93 18.37 -16.06
C SER A 44 9.89 17.75 -14.65
N ASN A 45 10.56 16.62 -14.49
CA ASN A 45 10.82 16.02 -13.17
C ASN A 45 12.19 16.42 -12.58
N GLY A 46 12.82 17.44 -13.15
CA GLY A 46 14.17 17.90 -12.78
C GLY A 46 15.30 17.22 -13.56
N THR A 47 15.08 16.02 -14.11
CA THR A 47 16.06 15.28 -14.93
C THR A 47 15.63 15.20 -16.39
N TYR A 48 14.36 14.91 -16.62
CA TYR A 48 13.77 14.72 -17.94
C TYR A 48 12.63 15.71 -18.17
N THR A 49 12.50 16.19 -19.40
CA THR A 49 11.42 17.08 -19.83
C THR A 49 10.63 16.39 -20.93
N ILE A 50 9.32 16.35 -20.79
CA ILE A 50 8.37 15.90 -21.82
C ILE A 50 7.54 17.08 -22.30
N THR A 51 6.99 16.97 -23.52
CA THR A 51 5.97 17.90 -24.01
C THR A 51 4.65 17.14 -24.13
N VAL A 52 3.56 17.68 -23.59
CA VAL A 52 2.22 17.10 -23.68
C VAL A 52 1.33 18.06 -24.46
N GLU A 53 0.58 17.54 -25.43
CA GLU A 53 -0.42 18.25 -26.22
C GLU A 53 -1.63 17.36 -26.44
N ALA A 54 -2.84 17.91 -26.38
CA ALA A 54 -4.04 17.12 -26.61
C ALA A 54 -5.17 17.95 -27.23
N PRO A 55 -5.85 17.47 -28.28
CA PRO A 55 -6.97 18.18 -28.91
C PRO A 55 -8.16 18.46 -28.00
N THR A 56 -8.31 17.66 -26.92
CA THR A 56 -9.42 17.81 -25.99
C THR A 56 -8.97 18.32 -24.63
N ALA A 57 -8.14 17.58 -23.92
CA ALA A 57 -7.54 17.97 -22.66
C ALA A 57 -6.45 16.97 -22.23
N TYR A 58 -5.48 17.45 -21.47
CA TYR A 58 -4.60 16.63 -20.65
C TYR A 58 -4.54 17.20 -19.23
N TYR A 59 -4.44 16.32 -18.25
CA TYR A 59 -4.35 16.67 -16.83
C TYR A 59 -3.93 15.46 -16.01
N TRP A 60 -3.38 15.71 -14.84
CA TRP A 60 -3.19 14.63 -13.86
C TRP A 60 -4.51 14.25 -13.22
N PHE A 61 -4.83 12.96 -13.25
CA PHE A 61 -6.08 12.40 -12.77
C PHE A 61 -5.88 11.70 -11.42
N PRO A 62 -6.21 12.36 -10.28
CA PRO A 62 -5.91 11.87 -8.94
C PRO A 62 -6.46 10.48 -8.65
N SER A 63 -7.69 10.19 -9.11
CA SER A 63 -8.37 8.92 -8.81
C SER A 63 -7.65 7.69 -9.35
N ASN A 64 -6.85 7.86 -10.41
CA ASN A 64 -6.09 6.78 -11.02
C ASN A 64 -4.58 6.99 -10.92
N SER A 65 -4.13 8.05 -10.23
CA SER A 65 -2.72 8.44 -10.11
C SER A 65 -2.01 8.36 -11.48
N ALA A 66 -2.52 9.10 -12.47
CA ALA A 66 -2.09 8.97 -13.85
C ALA A 66 -2.19 10.29 -14.62
N LEU A 67 -1.34 10.46 -15.62
CA LEU A 67 -1.55 11.47 -16.65
C LEU A 67 -2.65 10.99 -17.61
N LEU A 68 -3.78 11.71 -17.68
CA LEU A 68 -4.80 11.53 -18.69
C LEU A 68 -4.53 12.53 -19.82
N TYR A 69 -4.56 12.06 -21.04
CA TYR A 69 -4.48 12.91 -22.24
C TYR A 69 -5.38 12.31 -23.35
N GLY A 70 -5.95 13.13 -24.12
CA GLY A 70 -6.93 12.67 -25.14
C GLY A 70 -7.28 13.73 -26.15
N LYS A 71 -7.82 13.38 -27.26
CA LYS A 71 -8.25 12.08 -27.83
C LYS A 71 -7.29 11.72 -28.96
N LYS A 72 -7.84 11.31 -30.15
CA LYS A 72 -7.02 11.11 -31.35
C LYS A 72 -6.10 12.31 -31.58
N ASP A 73 -4.86 12.03 -31.92
CA ASP A 73 -3.76 13.00 -32.13
C ASP A 73 -3.21 13.66 -30.86
N ALA A 74 -3.69 13.28 -29.65
CA ALA A 74 -3.01 13.65 -28.41
C ALA A 74 -1.63 13.00 -28.35
N THR A 75 -0.64 13.77 -27.90
CA THR A 75 0.78 13.35 -27.93
C THR A 75 1.49 13.58 -26.60
N ILE A 76 2.48 12.73 -26.34
CA ILE A 76 3.54 12.96 -25.37
C ILE A 76 4.86 12.83 -26.13
N THR A 77 5.56 13.95 -26.30
CA THR A 77 6.92 13.94 -26.85
C THR A 77 7.91 13.66 -25.73
N LEU A 78 8.72 12.61 -25.90
CA LEU A 78 9.71 12.18 -24.95
C LEU A 78 11.01 12.99 -25.07
N PRO A 79 11.83 13.05 -24.00
CA PRO A 79 13.17 13.62 -24.08
C PRO A 79 14.03 12.80 -25.05
N LYS A 80 15.06 13.43 -25.60
CA LYS A 80 16.06 12.73 -26.40
C LYS A 80 17.02 12.01 -25.47
N PHE A 81 17.19 10.68 -25.66
CA PHE A 81 18.09 9.86 -24.88
C PHE A 81 19.47 9.77 -25.55
N ASN A 82 20.54 9.84 -24.78
CA ASN A 82 21.92 9.75 -25.29
C ASN A 82 22.39 8.31 -25.58
N PHE A 83 21.45 7.37 -25.69
CA PHE A 83 21.67 5.96 -26.00
C PHE A 83 20.63 5.48 -27.02
N ASP A 84 20.92 4.36 -27.68
CA ASP A 84 20.00 3.72 -28.60
C ASP A 84 18.83 3.09 -27.85
N VAL A 85 17.58 3.39 -28.28
CA VAL A 85 16.36 2.87 -27.66
C VAL A 85 15.81 1.68 -28.43
N GLU A 86 15.77 0.53 -27.80
CA GLU A 86 15.24 -0.69 -28.40
C GLU A 86 13.73 -0.85 -28.20
N ARG A 87 13.23 -0.46 -26.99
CA ARG A 87 11.84 -0.63 -26.61
C ARG A 87 11.37 0.47 -25.66
N ILE A 88 10.10 0.79 -25.76
CA ILE A 88 9.40 1.69 -24.83
C ILE A 88 8.21 0.92 -24.27
N ASP A 89 8.17 0.75 -22.93
CA ASP A 89 7.02 0.16 -22.25
C ASP A 89 6.16 1.26 -21.63
N ILE A 90 4.85 1.13 -21.75
CA ILE A 90 3.91 2.11 -21.19
C ILE A 90 2.98 1.39 -20.23
N ILE A 91 2.98 1.81 -18.97
CA ILE A 91 2.12 1.28 -17.93
C ILE A 91 0.83 2.11 -17.92
N GLY A 92 -0.28 1.47 -18.31
CA GLY A 92 -1.60 2.06 -18.30
C GLY A 92 -2.25 2.01 -16.93
N ALA A 93 -2.99 3.05 -16.56
CA ALA A 93 -3.71 3.13 -15.31
C ALA A 93 -4.95 2.21 -15.26
N ALA A 94 -5.49 1.98 -14.06
CA ALA A 94 -6.70 1.16 -13.84
C ALA A 94 -7.93 1.65 -14.61
N GLY A 95 -8.03 2.96 -14.91
CA GLY A 95 -9.10 3.55 -15.72
C GLY A 95 -8.89 3.46 -17.24
N ALA A 96 -7.76 2.93 -17.70
CA ALA A 96 -7.53 2.67 -19.12
C ALA A 96 -8.46 1.56 -19.59
N SER A 97 -9.42 1.91 -20.44
CA SER A 97 -10.59 1.05 -20.75
C SER A 97 -10.33 -0.04 -21.78
N GLY A 98 -9.10 -0.17 -22.30
CA GLY A 98 -8.77 -1.06 -23.44
C GLY A 98 -9.39 -0.63 -24.78
N LYS A 99 -10.01 0.56 -24.83
CA LYS A 99 -10.63 1.13 -26.04
C LYS A 99 -9.72 2.11 -26.77
N THR A 100 -8.75 2.69 -26.07
CA THR A 100 -7.78 3.61 -26.64
C THR A 100 -6.71 2.83 -27.39
N THR A 101 -6.34 3.28 -28.58
CA THR A 101 -5.16 2.78 -29.30
C THR A 101 -4.09 3.87 -29.35
N ARG A 102 -2.83 3.46 -29.25
CA ARG A 102 -1.66 4.35 -29.34
C ARG A 102 -0.51 3.67 -30.05
N ASN A 103 0.41 4.46 -30.54
CA ASN A 103 1.63 4.00 -31.17
C ASN A 103 2.79 4.97 -30.89
N ILE A 104 4.02 4.53 -31.16
CA ILE A 104 5.22 5.37 -31.07
C ILE A 104 5.57 5.86 -32.47
N PHE A 105 5.90 7.15 -32.56
CA PHE A 105 6.24 7.84 -33.78
C PHE A 105 7.61 8.52 -33.69
N VAL A 106 8.25 8.68 -34.84
CA VAL A 106 9.36 9.62 -35.08
C VAL A 106 8.88 10.56 -36.18
N GLY A 107 8.70 11.82 -35.83
CA GLY A 107 7.96 12.74 -36.69
C GLY A 107 6.54 12.21 -36.97
N ASN A 108 6.20 11.97 -38.22
CA ASN A 108 4.90 11.42 -38.63
C ASN A 108 4.92 9.93 -38.95
N THR A 109 6.05 9.25 -38.74
CA THR A 109 6.20 7.85 -39.10
C THR A 109 6.05 6.96 -37.86
N ALA A 110 5.15 5.97 -37.93
CA ALA A 110 4.99 4.97 -36.88
C ALA A 110 6.19 4.02 -36.85
N VAL A 111 6.86 3.95 -35.70
CA VAL A 111 8.10 3.19 -35.50
C VAL A 111 7.95 1.99 -34.59
N SER A 112 6.72 1.71 -34.15
CA SER A 112 6.36 0.50 -33.39
C SER A 112 5.04 -0.09 -33.92
N THR A 113 4.55 -1.15 -33.27
CA THR A 113 3.22 -1.71 -33.55
C THR A 113 2.17 -1.03 -32.69
N GLU A 114 1.03 -0.66 -33.30
CA GLU A 114 -0.10 -0.10 -32.55
C GLU A 114 -0.63 -1.06 -31.50
N THR A 115 -0.86 -0.58 -30.29
CA THR A 115 -1.33 -1.38 -29.17
C THR A 115 -2.54 -0.72 -28.52
N LYS A 116 -3.47 -1.53 -27.99
CA LYS A 116 -4.60 -1.06 -27.17
C LYS A 116 -4.09 -0.67 -25.78
N SER A 117 -4.50 0.52 -25.31
CA SER A 117 -4.26 0.94 -23.95
C SER A 117 -5.21 0.22 -22.98
N ALA A 118 -4.65 -0.39 -21.95
CA ALA A 118 -5.37 -1.02 -20.85
C ALA A 118 -4.57 -0.85 -19.55
N LYS A 119 -5.10 -1.32 -18.43
CA LYS A 119 -4.30 -1.45 -17.20
C LYS A 119 -3.12 -2.40 -17.45
N GLY A 120 -1.95 -2.07 -16.90
CA GLY A 120 -0.74 -2.88 -16.99
C GLY A 120 0.23 -2.44 -18.08
N THR A 121 1.26 -3.25 -18.29
CA THR A 121 2.38 -2.92 -19.17
C THR A 121 2.07 -3.26 -20.63
N HIS A 122 2.34 -2.31 -21.53
CA HIS A 122 2.24 -2.48 -22.98
C HIS A 122 3.59 -2.17 -23.61
N GLU A 123 4.14 -3.12 -24.33
CA GLU A 123 5.47 -3.07 -24.91
C GLU A 123 5.43 -2.56 -26.36
N TYR A 124 6.34 -1.66 -26.68
CA TYR A 124 6.50 -1.08 -28.03
C TYR A 124 7.94 -1.29 -28.46
N GLU A 125 8.19 -2.36 -29.23
CA GLU A 125 9.48 -2.59 -29.88
C GLU A 125 9.71 -1.53 -30.96
N ILE A 126 10.82 -0.82 -30.86
CA ILE A 126 11.19 0.22 -31.83
C ILE A 126 11.86 -0.42 -33.03
N LYS A 127 11.40 -0.08 -34.24
CA LYS A 127 12.00 -0.58 -35.49
C LYS A 127 13.50 -0.23 -35.55
N ALA A 128 14.31 -1.16 -35.98
CA ALA A 128 15.78 -1.09 -35.94
C ALA A 128 16.36 0.22 -36.51
N ASP A 129 15.79 0.72 -37.61
CA ASP A 129 16.23 1.97 -38.27
C ASP A 129 15.91 3.24 -37.47
N ASN A 130 15.14 3.12 -36.38
CA ASN A 130 14.68 4.27 -35.58
C ASN A 130 15.20 4.21 -34.12
N GLN A 131 16.12 3.31 -33.79
CA GLN A 131 16.62 3.12 -32.43
C GLN A 131 17.74 4.07 -32.03
N ALA A 132 18.34 4.79 -32.96
CA ALA A 132 19.56 5.59 -32.74
C ALA A 132 19.42 6.60 -31.59
N ALA A 133 20.51 6.80 -30.86
CA ALA A 133 20.62 7.82 -29.80
C ALA A 133 20.16 9.20 -30.30
N ASN A 134 19.60 9.99 -29.39
CA ASN A 134 19.04 11.33 -29.67
C ASN A 134 17.82 11.36 -30.62
N THR A 135 17.22 10.21 -30.91
CA THR A 135 15.94 10.14 -31.62
C THR A 135 14.82 10.71 -30.72
N GLU A 136 13.95 11.52 -31.31
CA GLU A 136 12.79 12.09 -30.61
C GLU A 136 11.59 11.18 -30.84
N TYR A 137 11.11 10.55 -29.77
CA TYR A 137 9.96 9.66 -29.81
C TYR A 137 8.69 10.40 -29.35
N ILE A 138 7.59 10.12 -30.05
CA ILE A 138 6.27 10.69 -29.74
C ILE A 138 5.30 9.53 -29.47
N ILE A 139 4.76 9.48 -28.28
CA ILE A 139 3.63 8.59 -27.97
C ILE A 139 2.37 9.29 -28.45
N LYS A 140 1.63 8.67 -29.35
CA LYS A 140 0.46 9.30 -29.97
C LYS A 140 -0.77 8.41 -29.84
N VAL A 141 -1.90 9.01 -29.41
CA VAL A 141 -3.22 8.37 -29.42
C VAL A 141 -3.74 8.35 -30.85
N THR A 142 -4.11 7.15 -31.32
CA THR A 142 -4.48 6.92 -32.72
C THR A 142 -6.00 6.83 -32.95
N ASN A 143 -6.79 6.75 -31.87
CA ASN A 143 -8.27 6.74 -31.96
C ASN A 143 -8.95 7.80 -31.07
N ALA A 144 -10.28 7.88 -31.12
CA ALA A 144 -11.06 8.96 -30.49
C ALA A 144 -11.31 8.79 -28.97
N ASN A 145 -10.48 8.03 -28.25
CA ASN A 145 -10.61 7.82 -26.80
C ASN A 145 -9.48 8.50 -26.02
N ASN A 146 -9.68 8.69 -24.73
CA ASN A 146 -8.64 9.19 -23.82
C ASN A 146 -7.72 8.05 -23.40
N ASP A 147 -6.44 8.37 -23.18
CA ASP A 147 -5.46 7.47 -22.60
C ASP A 147 -5.10 7.90 -21.18
N GLN A 148 -4.62 6.97 -20.37
CA GLN A 148 -4.20 7.20 -19.00
C GLN A 148 -2.92 6.43 -18.74
N ILE A 149 -1.83 7.16 -18.52
CA ILE A 149 -0.49 6.59 -18.34
C ILE A 149 0.00 6.86 -16.91
N GLN A 150 0.48 5.82 -16.25
CA GLN A 150 1.16 5.92 -14.96
C GLN A 150 2.67 6.03 -15.11
N LYS A 151 3.28 5.23 -16.00
CA LYS A 151 4.73 5.21 -16.20
C LYS A 151 5.09 4.95 -17.65
N ILE A 152 6.27 5.44 -18.03
CA ILE A 152 6.94 5.11 -19.29
C ILE A 152 8.33 4.60 -18.94
N LEU A 153 8.68 3.40 -19.40
CA LEU A 153 9.98 2.76 -19.21
C LEU A 153 10.73 2.74 -20.54
N ILE A 154 11.95 3.24 -20.54
CA ILE A 154 12.79 3.31 -21.75
C ILE A 154 13.89 2.25 -21.63
N TRP A 155 13.96 1.38 -22.63
CA TRP A 155 14.92 0.29 -22.67
C TRP A 155 16.03 0.59 -23.68
N LYS A 156 17.26 0.59 -23.20
CA LYS A 156 18.44 0.75 -24.01
C LYS A 156 18.67 -0.48 -24.87
N LYS A 157 19.12 -0.29 -26.08
CA LYS A 157 19.47 -1.39 -27.01
C LYS A 157 20.51 -2.33 -26.43
N GLY A 158 20.24 -3.64 -26.57
CA GLY A 158 21.10 -4.68 -26.03
C GLY A 158 20.93 -4.91 -24.53
N THR A 159 20.00 -4.23 -23.86
CA THR A 159 19.61 -4.61 -22.50
C THR A 159 18.68 -5.81 -22.59
N THR A 160 19.08 -6.91 -21.97
CA THR A 160 18.24 -8.12 -21.93
C THR A 160 17.00 -7.82 -21.08
N LYS A 161 15.82 -7.91 -21.69
CA LYS A 161 14.57 -8.00 -20.90
C LYS A 161 14.74 -9.21 -19.98
N PRO A 162 14.44 -9.09 -18.69
CA PRO A 162 14.36 -10.27 -17.84
C PRO A 162 13.34 -11.22 -18.47
N THR A 163 13.81 -12.33 -19.03
CA THR A 163 12.96 -13.41 -19.56
C THR A 163 12.35 -14.24 -18.43
N GLU A 164 12.85 -14.04 -17.21
CA GLU A 164 12.36 -14.71 -16.01
C GLU A 164 11.60 -13.73 -15.12
N THR A 165 10.50 -14.20 -14.56
CA THR A 165 9.78 -13.47 -13.50
C THR A 165 10.74 -13.15 -12.37
N PRO A 166 10.95 -11.86 -11.99
CA PRO A 166 11.85 -11.49 -10.91
C PRO A 166 11.55 -12.28 -9.64
N THR A 167 12.58 -12.58 -8.87
CA THR A 167 12.42 -13.26 -7.58
C THR A 167 12.68 -12.28 -6.43
N ALA A 168 11.72 -12.13 -5.54
CA ALA A 168 11.85 -11.40 -4.29
C ALA A 168 12.10 -12.39 -3.14
N ALA A 169 13.22 -12.24 -2.45
CA ALA A 169 13.66 -13.18 -1.41
C ALA A 169 12.81 -13.13 -0.12
N ASN A 170 12.03 -12.05 0.08
CA ASN A 170 11.17 -11.82 1.24
C ASN A 170 10.20 -10.66 0.95
N ILE A 171 9.32 -10.35 1.91
CA ILE A 171 8.33 -9.27 1.79
C ILE A 171 9.00 -7.90 1.57
N ALA A 172 10.08 -7.57 2.28
CA ALA A 172 10.76 -6.28 2.09
C ALA A 172 11.33 -6.13 0.68
N ALA A 173 11.97 -7.17 0.13
CA ALA A 173 12.47 -7.18 -1.23
C ALA A 173 11.34 -7.05 -2.26
N PHE A 174 10.17 -7.67 -2.01
CA PHE A 174 9.01 -7.55 -2.86
C PHE A 174 8.42 -6.13 -2.85
N LYS A 175 8.33 -5.51 -1.68
CA LYS A 175 7.89 -4.10 -1.50
C LYS A 175 8.83 -3.08 -2.16
N ALA A 176 10.09 -3.43 -2.39
CA ALA A 176 11.07 -2.59 -3.07
C ALA A 176 10.94 -2.61 -4.60
N LEU A 177 10.12 -3.51 -5.16
CA LEU A 177 9.86 -3.56 -6.60
C LEU A 177 9.08 -2.33 -7.07
N ALA A 178 9.20 -2.03 -8.35
CA ALA A 178 8.33 -1.02 -8.95
C ALA A 178 6.86 -1.48 -8.90
N SER A 179 5.93 -0.53 -8.73
CA SER A 179 4.49 -0.83 -8.82
C SER A 179 4.16 -1.54 -10.13
N GLU A 180 3.20 -2.46 -10.09
CA GLU A 180 2.75 -3.32 -11.19
C GLU A 180 3.83 -4.32 -11.69
N THR A 181 4.84 -4.61 -10.87
CA THR A 181 5.83 -5.66 -11.17
C THR A 181 5.31 -7.01 -10.71
N THR A 182 5.19 -7.97 -11.63
CA THR A 182 4.99 -9.38 -11.30
C THR A 182 6.31 -9.99 -10.86
N ALA A 183 6.31 -10.71 -9.73
CA ALA A 183 7.49 -11.38 -9.20
C ALA A 183 7.13 -12.68 -8.48
N THR A 184 8.09 -13.58 -8.41
CA THR A 184 8.03 -14.75 -7.53
C THR A 184 8.47 -14.32 -6.14
N LEU A 185 7.51 -14.17 -5.21
CA LEU A 185 7.75 -13.84 -3.81
C LEU A 185 8.09 -15.12 -3.04
N THR A 186 9.23 -15.12 -2.35
CA THR A 186 9.60 -16.18 -1.39
C THR A 186 9.07 -15.80 -0.01
N LEU A 187 8.30 -16.69 0.59
CA LEU A 187 7.80 -16.60 1.95
C LEU A 187 8.56 -17.58 2.83
N LYS A 188 9.07 -17.10 3.95
CA LYS A 188 9.78 -17.92 4.94
C LYS A 188 9.24 -17.64 6.33
N ASN A 189 8.55 -18.62 6.91
CA ASN A 189 7.84 -18.47 8.18
C ASN A 189 6.94 -17.23 8.18
N ALA A 190 6.33 -16.93 7.04
CA ALA A 190 5.42 -15.81 6.93
C ALA A 190 4.09 -16.17 7.58
N GLN A 191 3.60 -15.34 8.49
CA GLN A 191 2.39 -15.59 9.24
C GLN A 191 1.23 -14.74 8.76
N VAL A 192 0.05 -15.34 8.61
CA VAL A 192 -1.19 -14.60 8.38
C VAL A 192 -1.63 -14.00 9.71
N VAL A 193 -1.43 -12.69 9.88
CA VAL A 193 -1.74 -12.01 11.15
C VAL A 193 -3.17 -11.50 11.23
N TYR A 194 -3.83 -11.30 10.08
CA TYR A 194 -5.24 -10.92 10.02
C TYR A 194 -5.86 -11.30 8.66
N LYS A 195 -7.18 -11.50 8.66
CA LYS A 195 -8.00 -11.76 7.47
C LYS A 195 -9.26 -10.92 7.53
N ASN A 196 -9.54 -10.21 6.45
CA ASN A 196 -10.78 -9.47 6.28
C ASN A 196 -11.49 -9.95 5.00
N VAL A 197 -12.78 -10.21 5.11
CA VAL A 197 -13.64 -10.56 3.96
C VAL A 197 -14.83 -9.62 3.97
N TYR A 198 -15.04 -8.93 2.87
CA TYR A 198 -16.17 -8.00 2.76
C TYR A 198 -16.80 -8.00 1.38
N THR A 199 -18.09 -7.66 1.33
CA THR A 199 -18.82 -7.50 0.09
C THR A 199 -18.88 -6.02 -0.29
N THR A 200 -18.52 -5.70 -1.51
CA THR A 200 -18.59 -4.34 -2.06
C THR A 200 -20.05 -3.95 -2.33
N LYS A 201 -20.28 -2.66 -2.57
CA LYS A 201 -21.62 -2.18 -2.98
C LYS A 201 -22.11 -2.79 -4.29
N SER A 202 -21.20 -3.22 -5.17
CA SER A 202 -21.53 -3.91 -6.42
C SER A 202 -21.79 -5.41 -6.26
N GLY A 203 -21.71 -5.96 -5.04
CA GLY A 203 -21.95 -7.37 -4.74
C GLY A 203 -20.70 -8.27 -4.88
N ALA A 204 -19.55 -7.74 -5.29
CA ALA A 204 -18.31 -8.52 -5.34
C ALA A 204 -17.75 -8.76 -3.94
N THR A 205 -17.27 -9.97 -3.69
CA THR A 205 -16.57 -10.31 -2.44
C THR A 205 -15.09 -10.08 -2.61
N ASN A 206 -14.49 -9.33 -1.68
CA ASN A 206 -13.06 -9.11 -1.57
C ASN A 206 -12.50 -9.83 -0.35
N THR A 207 -11.30 -10.37 -0.50
CA THR A 207 -10.55 -11.00 0.57
C THR A 207 -9.19 -10.33 0.72
N GLU A 208 -8.88 -9.93 1.94
CA GLU A 208 -7.62 -9.29 2.33
C GLU A 208 -6.94 -10.19 3.37
N TYR A 209 -5.73 -10.62 3.09
CA TYR A 209 -4.87 -11.26 4.08
C TYR A 209 -3.72 -10.32 4.41
N TYR A 210 -3.47 -10.10 5.68
CA TYR A 210 -2.31 -9.37 6.15
C TYR A 210 -1.26 -10.41 6.57
N VAL A 211 -0.14 -10.41 5.85
CA VAL A 211 0.90 -11.44 5.97
C VAL A 211 2.20 -10.78 6.39
N ARG A 212 2.86 -11.33 7.40
CA ARG A 212 4.10 -10.82 7.96
C ARG A 212 5.19 -11.88 7.94
N ASP A 213 6.39 -11.52 7.51
CA ASP A 213 7.62 -12.29 7.74
C ASP A 213 8.61 -11.47 8.60
N ALA A 214 9.84 -11.97 8.79
CA ALA A 214 10.88 -11.27 9.55
C ALA A 214 11.32 -9.94 8.93
N SER A 215 10.99 -9.67 7.66
CA SER A 215 11.39 -8.48 6.91
C SER A 215 10.33 -7.39 6.89
N GLY A 216 9.08 -7.70 7.22
CA GLY A 216 7.97 -6.77 7.24
C GLY A 216 6.62 -7.43 6.93
N ALA A 217 5.62 -6.60 6.63
CA ALA A 217 4.28 -7.07 6.32
C ALA A 217 3.74 -6.50 5.00
N ILE A 218 2.76 -7.20 4.43
CA ILE A 218 2.11 -6.85 3.17
C ILE A 218 0.66 -7.35 3.16
N GLN A 219 -0.22 -6.67 2.43
CA GLN A 219 -1.57 -7.16 2.17
C GLN A 219 -1.60 -8.04 0.91
N PHE A 220 -2.15 -9.24 1.03
CA PHE A 220 -2.53 -10.08 -0.12
C PHE A 220 -4.00 -9.81 -0.44
N PHE A 221 -4.26 -9.18 -1.58
CA PHE A 221 -5.59 -8.75 -1.98
C PHE A 221 -6.12 -9.58 -3.13
N ASN A 222 -7.24 -10.28 -2.90
CA ASN A 222 -7.90 -11.13 -3.90
C ASN A 222 -6.93 -12.05 -4.64
N THR A 223 -6.02 -12.70 -3.90
CA THR A 223 -5.01 -13.60 -4.48
C THR A 223 -5.55 -14.98 -4.79
N ASP A 224 -6.82 -15.27 -4.46
CA ASP A 224 -7.46 -16.60 -4.55
C ASP A 224 -6.74 -17.70 -3.74
N LEU A 225 -5.82 -17.31 -2.85
CA LEU A 225 -5.23 -18.23 -1.87
C LEU A 225 -6.22 -18.45 -0.73
N GLU A 226 -6.38 -19.70 -0.33
CA GLU A 226 -7.23 -20.06 0.83
C GLU A 226 -6.40 -20.08 2.10
N LEU A 227 -6.30 -18.92 2.77
CA LEU A 227 -5.52 -18.76 3.99
C LEU A 227 -6.43 -18.50 5.19
N ASN A 228 -5.94 -18.89 6.39
CA ASN A 228 -6.58 -18.58 7.66
C ASN A 228 -5.62 -17.84 8.59
N VAL A 229 -6.18 -17.08 9.52
CA VAL A 229 -5.40 -16.37 10.55
C VAL A 229 -4.55 -17.36 11.34
N ASN A 230 -3.37 -16.95 11.70
CA ASN A 230 -2.30 -17.68 12.39
C ASN A 230 -1.57 -18.75 11.55
N GLN A 231 -2.02 -19.06 10.35
CA GLN A 231 -1.26 -19.97 9.47
C GLN A 231 0.11 -19.41 9.14
N VAL A 232 1.08 -20.31 9.05
CA VAL A 232 2.46 -20.04 8.67
C VAL A 232 2.71 -20.57 7.28
N ILE A 233 3.28 -19.72 6.43
CA ILE A 233 3.48 -19.95 5.00
C ILE A 233 4.97 -20.03 4.72
N ASN A 234 5.39 -21.09 4.04
CA ASN A 234 6.72 -21.25 3.48
C ASN A 234 6.62 -21.62 2.01
N GLY A 235 7.59 -21.18 1.20
CA GLY A 235 7.66 -21.50 -0.23
C GLY A 235 7.60 -20.26 -1.10
N THR A 236 7.14 -20.41 -2.35
CA THR A 236 7.13 -19.32 -3.32
C THR A 236 5.76 -19.18 -3.97
N VAL A 237 5.39 -17.93 -4.25
CA VAL A 237 4.14 -17.59 -4.96
C VAL A 237 4.39 -16.48 -5.97
N GLU A 238 3.83 -16.61 -7.16
CA GLU A 238 3.86 -15.52 -8.16
C GLU A 238 2.70 -14.56 -7.91
N VAL A 239 3.03 -13.31 -7.71
CA VAL A 239 2.08 -12.21 -7.44
C VAL A 239 2.59 -10.91 -8.06
N THR A 240 1.69 -9.95 -8.26
CA THR A 240 2.04 -8.61 -8.73
C THR A 240 2.09 -7.65 -7.54
N TYR A 241 3.17 -6.87 -7.41
CA TYR A 241 3.23 -5.77 -6.46
C TYR A 241 2.39 -4.61 -6.98
N SER A 242 1.24 -4.38 -6.37
CA SER A 242 0.26 -3.37 -6.82
C SER A 242 -0.25 -2.56 -5.60
N PRO A 243 0.57 -1.63 -5.08
CA PRO A 243 0.19 -0.83 -3.91
C PRO A 243 -1.05 0.00 -4.21
N PHE A 244 -1.95 0.07 -3.22
CA PHE A 244 -3.18 0.85 -3.31
C PHE A 244 -3.19 1.96 -2.27
N ASN A 245 -3.24 3.22 -2.70
CA ASN A 245 -3.08 4.37 -1.82
C ASN A 245 -1.86 4.22 -0.89
N GLU A 246 -0.71 3.87 -1.46
CA GLU A 246 0.55 3.62 -0.75
C GLU A 246 0.54 2.40 0.19
N LEU A 247 -0.59 1.74 0.43
CA LEU A 247 -0.62 0.49 1.17
C LEU A 247 0.06 -0.62 0.35
N PRO A 248 1.14 -1.25 0.85
CA PRO A 248 1.81 -2.32 0.14
C PRO A 248 0.86 -3.49 -0.10
N GLN A 249 0.66 -3.84 -1.38
CA GLN A 249 -0.31 -4.87 -1.76
C GLN A 249 0.27 -5.83 -2.80
N ALA A 250 0.02 -7.13 -2.61
CA ALA A 250 0.23 -8.18 -3.57
C ALA A 250 -1.12 -8.62 -4.15
N THR A 251 -1.23 -8.63 -5.47
CA THR A 251 -2.43 -9.07 -6.20
C THR A 251 -2.14 -10.30 -7.04
N LYS A 252 -3.18 -11.05 -7.40
CA LYS A 252 -3.02 -12.28 -8.20
C LYS A 252 -2.53 -12.02 -9.62
N THR A 253 -1.84 -13.00 -10.16
CA THR A 253 -1.56 -13.21 -11.59
C THR A 253 -2.35 -14.41 -12.11
N ALA A 254 -2.20 -14.75 -13.38
CA ALA A 254 -2.73 -16.01 -13.92
C ALA A 254 -2.06 -17.27 -13.32
N ASN A 255 -0.86 -17.10 -12.77
CA ASN A 255 -0.05 -18.21 -12.22
C ASN A 255 -0.04 -18.23 -10.68
N THR A 256 -0.77 -17.34 -10.02
CA THR A 256 -0.88 -17.37 -8.55
C THR A 256 -1.53 -18.65 -8.10
N SER A 257 -0.82 -19.45 -7.32
CA SER A 257 -1.29 -20.75 -6.84
C SER A 257 -0.60 -21.13 -5.52
N ALA A 258 -1.25 -21.95 -4.73
CA ALA A 258 -0.68 -22.48 -3.48
C ALA A 258 0.21 -23.72 -3.69
N GLU A 259 0.38 -24.23 -4.92
CA GLU A 259 1.09 -25.48 -5.20
C GLU A 259 2.54 -25.52 -4.70
N LYS A 260 3.21 -24.34 -4.71
CA LYS A 260 4.59 -24.20 -4.23
C LYS A 260 4.67 -23.64 -2.81
N LEU A 261 3.55 -23.63 -2.10
CA LEU A 261 3.47 -23.19 -0.72
C LEU A 261 3.27 -24.38 0.20
N THR A 262 3.96 -24.36 1.33
CA THR A 262 3.66 -25.19 2.50
C THR A 262 2.95 -24.31 3.50
N ILE A 263 1.69 -24.60 3.79
CA ILE A 263 0.83 -23.86 4.70
C ILE A 263 0.54 -24.76 5.89
N THR A 264 0.89 -24.30 7.08
CA THR A 264 0.69 -25.05 8.33
C THR A 264 -0.01 -24.19 9.36
N ASP A 265 -0.71 -24.81 10.31
CA ASP A 265 -1.20 -24.06 11.46
C ASP A 265 -0.02 -23.58 12.32
N GLY A 266 -0.14 -22.36 12.82
CA GLY A 266 0.85 -21.72 13.67
C GLY A 266 0.26 -21.24 14.99
N GLU A 267 1.12 -20.78 15.87
CA GLU A 267 0.71 -20.14 17.12
C GLU A 267 -0.02 -18.82 16.84
N THR A 268 -0.81 -18.35 17.80
CA THR A 268 -1.50 -17.05 17.70
C THR A 268 -0.50 -15.93 17.42
N ALA A 269 -0.76 -15.16 16.41
CA ALA A 269 0.09 -14.03 16.01
C ALA A 269 0.22 -13.03 17.17
N VAL A 270 1.45 -12.76 17.58
CA VAL A 270 1.74 -11.79 18.63
C VAL A 270 1.87 -10.40 18.00
N PRO A 271 1.09 -9.40 18.44
CA PRO A 271 1.23 -8.04 17.92
C PRO A 271 2.61 -7.45 18.18
N THR A 272 3.15 -6.73 17.22
CA THR A 272 4.39 -5.97 17.39
C THR A 272 4.11 -4.76 18.28
N LYS A 273 4.82 -4.62 19.40
CA LYS A 273 4.70 -3.44 20.25
C LYS A 273 5.36 -2.24 19.57
N VAL A 274 4.62 -1.15 19.46
CA VAL A 274 5.03 0.07 18.77
C VAL A 274 4.57 1.31 19.56
N THR A 275 5.17 2.45 19.26
CA THR A 275 4.74 3.77 19.78
C THR A 275 3.78 4.43 18.80
N VAL A 276 3.06 5.46 19.25
CA VAL A 276 2.23 6.29 18.32
C VAL A 276 3.12 6.93 17.25
N ALA A 277 4.35 7.35 17.58
CA ALA A 277 5.31 7.90 16.63
C ALA A 277 5.70 6.89 15.55
N ASP A 278 5.88 5.63 15.89
CA ASP A 278 6.16 4.57 14.90
C ASP A 278 5.04 4.42 13.86
N LEU A 279 3.79 4.63 14.28
CA LEU A 279 2.61 4.55 13.40
C LEU A 279 2.52 5.71 12.39
N THR A 280 3.22 6.82 12.62
CA THR A 280 3.28 7.92 11.66
C THR A 280 4.22 7.62 10.49
N THR A 281 4.92 6.49 10.53
CA THR A 281 5.85 6.03 9.49
C THR A 281 5.28 4.81 8.76
N ASP A 282 5.81 4.51 7.57
CA ASP A 282 5.36 3.38 6.76
C ASP A 282 5.97 2.04 7.17
N LYS A 283 6.81 2.05 8.22
CA LYS A 283 7.58 0.87 8.66
C LYS A 283 6.69 -0.33 8.99
N TYR A 284 5.54 -0.08 9.61
CA TYR A 284 4.64 -1.13 10.10
C TYR A 284 3.36 -1.27 9.27
N LEU A 285 3.30 -0.68 8.06
CA LEU A 285 2.15 -0.87 7.17
C LEU A 285 1.88 -2.36 6.94
N CYS A 286 0.61 -2.72 7.00
CA CYS A 286 0.08 -4.08 6.92
C CYS A 286 0.42 -5.00 8.12
N ASP A 287 1.12 -4.52 9.15
CA ASP A 287 1.47 -5.36 10.30
C ASP A 287 0.42 -5.29 11.40
N LEU A 288 0.33 -6.37 12.16
CA LEU A 288 -0.43 -6.45 13.41
C LEU A 288 0.40 -5.81 14.52
N VAL A 289 -0.08 -4.68 15.03
CA VAL A 289 0.63 -3.88 16.03
C VAL A 289 -0.22 -3.66 17.28
N THR A 290 0.44 -3.39 18.40
CA THR A 290 -0.20 -2.88 19.62
C THR A 290 0.53 -1.66 20.12
N VAL A 291 -0.24 -0.62 20.47
CA VAL A 291 0.24 0.55 21.21
C VAL A 291 -0.28 0.44 22.63
N GLU A 292 0.64 0.43 23.57
CA GLU A 292 0.32 0.36 24.99
C GLU A 292 0.20 1.76 25.60
N ASN A 293 -0.72 1.94 26.53
CA ASN A 293 -0.89 3.16 27.31
C ASN A 293 -1.06 4.43 26.45
N ALA A 294 -1.81 4.35 25.36
CA ALA A 294 -2.14 5.47 24.51
C ALA A 294 -3.48 6.12 24.89
N ASN A 295 -3.73 7.30 24.36
CA ASN A 295 -5.00 7.99 24.52
C ASN A 295 -5.77 7.97 23.19
N ILE A 296 -7.08 7.87 23.27
CA ILE A 296 -7.98 8.07 22.13
C ILE A 296 -8.71 9.39 22.33
N ILE A 297 -8.67 10.26 21.34
CA ILE A 297 -9.33 11.56 21.34
C ILE A 297 -10.17 11.72 20.07
N SER A 298 -11.27 12.46 20.20
CA SER A 298 -12.11 12.88 19.07
C SER A 298 -11.81 14.30 18.66
N GLU A 299 -11.66 14.56 17.36
CA GLU A 299 -11.51 15.89 16.78
C GLU A 299 -12.57 16.13 15.72
N THR A 300 -13.29 17.24 15.82
CA THR A 300 -14.30 17.62 14.84
C THR A 300 -13.64 18.39 13.70
N SER A 301 -13.88 17.93 12.47
CA SER A 301 -13.48 18.60 11.24
C SER A 301 -14.69 18.73 10.31
N GLY A 302 -15.24 19.93 10.22
CA GLY A 302 -16.50 20.18 9.54
C GLY A 302 -17.66 19.41 10.16
N THR A 303 -18.27 18.50 9.40
CA THR A 303 -19.37 17.62 9.86
C THR A 303 -18.89 16.26 10.37
N TYR A 304 -17.60 15.98 10.28
CA TYR A 304 -17.02 14.69 10.65
C TYR A 304 -16.37 14.77 12.03
N ASN A 305 -16.55 13.74 12.83
CA ASN A 305 -15.86 13.54 14.08
C ASN A 305 -14.85 12.40 13.88
N ASN A 306 -13.58 12.76 13.74
CA ASN A 306 -12.51 11.81 13.53
C ASN A 306 -11.88 11.44 14.86
N GLN A 307 -11.53 10.16 15.02
CA GLN A 307 -10.83 9.69 16.21
C GLN A 307 -9.35 9.47 15.94
N TYR A 308 -8.54 9.76 16.92
CA TYR A 308 -7.09 9.67 16.84
C TYR A 308 -6.53 8.95 18.06
N LEU A 309 -5.58 8.05 17.80
CA LEU A 309 -4.69 7.52 18.82
C LEU A 309 -3.54 8.51 19.02
N THR A 310 -3.25 8.90 20.25
CA THR A 310 -2.23 9.92 20.55
C THR A 310 -1.43 9.61 21.81
N ASN A 311 -0.18 10.09 21.84
CA ASN A 311 0.67 10.18 23.03
C ASN A 311 0.81 11.62 23.55
N GLY A 312 0.00 12.56 23.03
CA GLY A 312 0.05 13.99 23.33
C GLY A 312 0.95 14.79 22.37
N THR A 313 1.87 14.16 21.66
CA THR A 313 2.76 14.81 20.67
C THR A 313 2.42 14.32 19.26
N ASP A 314 2.42 13.02 19.07
CA ASP A 314 2.08 12.37 17.81
C ASP A 314 0.64 11.91 17.83
N LYS A 315 0.02 11.85 16.65
CA LYS A 315 -1.32 11.28 16.50
C LYS A 315 -1.47 10.54 15.18
N VAL A 316 -2.23 9.46 15.20
CA VAL A 316 -2.59 8.65 14.05
C VAL A 316 -4.10 8.42 14.08
N MET A 317 -4.74 8.51 12.91
CA MET A 317 -6.16 8.23 12.79
C MET A 317 -6.46 6.81 13.23
N ILE A 318 -7.57 6.61 13.96
CA ILE A 318 -8.07 5.30 14.33
C ILE A 318 -9.51 5.16 13.81
N TYR A 319 -9.80 4.06 13.10
CA TYR A 319 -11.10 3.86 12.48
C TYR A 319 -11.44 2.37 12.36
N ASP A 320 -12.68 1.99 12.63
CA ASP A 320 -13.17 0.60 12.46
C ASP A 320 -13.36 0.22 10.98
N LYS A 321 -12.23 0.20 10.24
CA LYS A 321 -12.17 -0.13 8.81
C LYS A 321 -12.74 -1.51 8.51
N PHE A 322 -12.51 -2.47 9.36
CA PHE A 322 -12.91 -3.86 9.17
C PHE A 322 -14.35 -4.14 9.60
N LYS A 323 -15.06 -3.11 10.11
CA LYS A 323 -16.44 -3.23 10.60
C LYS A 323 -16.61 -4.36 11.62
N THR A 324 -15.63 -4.46 12.50
CA THR A 324 -15.64 -5.42 13.60
C THR A 324 -16.70 -5.09 14.64
N LYS A 325 -17.40 -3.96 14.49
CA LYS A 325 -18.33 -3.36 15.46
C LYS A 325 -17.64 -3.03 16.79
N THR A 326 -16.35 -2.83 16.73
CA THR A 326 -15.56 -2.39 17.86
C THR A 326 -15.97 -0.98 18.24
N SER A 327 -16.40 -0.79 19.47
CA SER A 327 -16.66 0.56 19.99
C SER A 327 -15.32 1.23 20.26
N ILE A 328 -15.00 2.26 19.46
CA ILE A 328 -13.86 3.12 19.68
C ILE A 328 -14.39 4.36 20.42
N THR A 329 -13.98 4.56 21.65
CA THR A 329 -14.40 5.69 22.48
C THR A 329 -13.19 6.42 23.03
N ASP A 330 -13.33 7.73 23.24
CA ASP A 330 -12.31 8.54 23.87
C ASP A 330 -11.95 7.99 25.25
N GLY A 331 -10.67 7.99 25.57
CA GLY A 331 -10.14 7.45 26.81
C GLY A 331 -8.64 7.60 26.92
N GLU A 332 -8.14 7.42 28.12
CA GLU A 332 -6.71 7.51 28.45
C GLU A 332 -6.18 6.14 28.92
N GLY A 333 -4.88 5.92 28.70
CA GLY A 333 -4.21 4.73 29.19
C GLY A 333 -4.78 3.45 28.58
N LEU A 334 -4.94 3.40 27.27
CA LEU A 334 -5.53 2.29 26.55
C LEU A 334 -4.47 1.49 25.79
N ASP A 335 -4.56 0.16 25.83
CA ASP A 335 -3.86 -0.71 24.90
C ASP A 335 -4.72 -0.93 23.68
N VAL A 336 -4.18 -0.57 22.51
CA VAL A 336 -4.90 -0.65 21.23
C VAL A 336 -4.15 -1.57 20.29
N THR A 337 -4.83 -2.64 19.86
CA THR A 337 -4.30 -3.60 18.89
C THR A 337 -5.05 -3.50 17.58
N GLY A 338 -4.30 -3.43 16.47
CA GLY A 338 -4.88 -3.27 15.13
C GLY A 338 -3.89 -3.55 14.01
N ILE A 339 -4.37 -3.39 12.80
CA ILE A 339 -3.54 -3.41 11.58
C ILE A 339 -3.26 -1.96 11.17
N LEU A 340 -1.99 -1.61 10.94
CA LEU A 340 -1.66 -0.32 10.37
C LEU A 340 -1.91 -0.35 8.86
N VAL A 341 -2.76 0.54 8.41
CA VAL A 341 -3.16 0.66 7.00
C VAL A 341 -3.04 2.10 6.54
N THR A 342 -3.34 2.37 5.28
CA THR A 342 -3.47 3.73 4.76
C THR A 342 -4.94 4.07 4.51
N ALA A 343 -5.26 5.34 4.66
CA ALA A 343 -6.55 5.92 4.32
C ALA A 343 -6.37 7.20 3.49
N LYS A 344 -7.41 7.58 2.75
CA LYS A 344 -7.44 8.86 2.03
C LYS A 344 -8.34 9.83 2.78
N LEU A 345 -7.75 10.88 3.35
CA LEU A 345 -8.46 11.93 4.07
C LEU A 345 -8.21 13.28 3.41
N SER A 346 -9.27 13.95 2.97
CA SER A 346 -9.20 15.26 2.31
C SER A 346 -8.19 15.34 1.15
N GLY A 347 -8.08 14.24 0.39
CA GLY A 347 -7.15 14.13 -0.74
C GLY A 347 -5.76 13.62 -0.41
N ASN A 348 -5.35 13.65 0.86
CA ASN A 348 -4.05 13.17 1.31
C ASN A 348 -4.11 11.70 1.72
N ILE A 349 -3.02 10.96 1.49
CA ILE A 349 -2.86 9.62 2.05
C ILE A 349 -2.25 9.77 3.44
N ILE A 350 -2.86 9.12 4.41
CA ILE A 350 -2.45 9.11 5.81
C ILE A 350 -2.38 7.68 6.33
N ASN A 351 -1.58 7.45 7.36
CA ASN A 351 -1.61 6.21 8.11
C ASN A 351 -2.83 6.17 9.04
N GLU A 352 -3.45 5.01 9.13
CA GLU A 352 -4.63 4.74 9.94
C GLU A 352 -4.46 3.43 10.69
N LEU A 353 -4.69 3.42 12.00
CA LEU A 353 -4.77 2.19 12.75
C LEU A 353 -6.20 1.64 12.67
N ALA A 354 -6.35 0.46 12.10
CA ALA A 354 -7.61 -0.27 12.04
C ALA A 354 -7.69 -1.29 13.18
N PRO A 355 -8.42 -1.03 14.28
CA PRO A 355 -8.50 -1.93 15.43
C PRO A 355 -9.13 -3.27 15.04
N ILE A 356 -8.60 -4.35 15.61
CA ILE A 356 -9.16 -5.71 15.47
C ILE A 356 -9.88 -6.19 16.71
N SER A 357 -9.78 -5.44 17.80
CA SER A 357 -10.47 -5.66 19.07
C SER A 357 -10.74 -4.34 19.78
N ALA A 358 -11.64 -4.35 20.76
CA ALA A 358 -11.86 -3.17 21.58
C ALA A 358 -10.58 -2.74 22.32
N PRO A 359 -10.30 -1.42 22.40
CA PRO A 359 -9.22 -0.89 23.24
C PRO A 359 -9.36 -1.38 24.70
N ILE A 360 -8.24 -1.76 25.31
CA ILE A 360 -8.22 -2.33 26.65
C ILE A 360 -7.56 -1.31 27.61
N PRO A 361 -8.23 -0.89 28.70
CA PRO A 361 -7.58 -0.05 29.72
C PRO A 361 -6.36 -0.74 30.34
N THR A 362 -5.20 -0.08 30.33
CA THR A 362 -3.93 -0.58 30.91
C THR A 362 -3.88 -0.52 32.43
N GLY A 363 -4.79 0.24 33.05
CA GLY A 363 -4.84 0.44 34.48
C GLY A 363 -6.05 -0.24 35.13
N ILE A 364 -6.02 -0.33 36.46
CA ILE A 364 -7.20 -0.65 37.26
C ILE A 364 -8.10 0.61 37.24
N ASN A 365 -8.79 0.86 36.12
CA ASN A 365 -9.62 2.06 35.95
C ASN A 365 -11.00 1.97 36.58
N ASN A 366 -11.35 0.83 37.23
CA ASN A 366 -12.60 0.69 37.94
C ASN A 366 -12.39 0.13 39.34
N ILE A 367 -12.03 0.98 40.27
CA ILE A 367 -12.28 0.74 41.68
C ILE A 367 -13.75 1.13 41.92
N THR A 368 -14.68 0.24 41.57
CA THR A 368 -16.08 0.38 42.00
C THR A 368 -16.16 0.07 43.48
N THR A 369 -16.43 1.06 44.32
CA THR A 369 -16.90 0.84 45.68
C THR A 369 -18.35 0.40 45.59
N ASP A 370 -18.58 -0.88 45.41
CA ASP A 370 -19.93 -1.48 45.49
C ASP A 370 -20.26 -1.76 46.93
N ALA A 371 -21.20 -1.04 47.51
CA ALA A 371 -21.64 -1.17 48.89
C ALA A 371 -22.16 -2.59 49.21
N THR A 372 -22.54 -3.38 48.19
CA THR A 372 -22.98 -4.79 48.35
C THR A 372 -21.83 -5.75 48.66
N LEU A 373 -20.56 -5.31 48.50
CA LEU A 373 -19.37 -6.12 48.73
C LEU A 373 -18.72 -5.92 50.10
N GLU A 374 -19.30 -5.10 50.95
CA GLU A 374 -18.70 -4.73 52.24
C GLU A 374 -18.47 -5.94 53.15
N ASN A 375 -19.34 -6.96 53.05
CA ASN A 375 -19.28 -8.21 53.82
C ASN A 375 -18.66 -9.38 53.09
N ALA A 376 -18.24 -9.24 51.85
CA ALA A 376 -17.59 -10.32 51.10
C ALA A 376 -16.19 -10.63 51.63
N PRO A 377 -15.76 -11.91 51.71
CA PRO A 377 -14.41 -12.24 52.10
C PRO A 377 -13.39 -11.61 51.15
N ALA A 378 -12.39 -10.94 51.71
CA ALA A 378 -11.31 -10.32 50.98
C ALA A 378 -10.07 -11.20 50.98
N PHE A 379 -9.39 -11.28 49.83
CA PHE A 379 -8.13 -12.01 49.68
C PHE A 379 -7.06 -11.04 49.15
N ASN A 380 -5.82 -11.15 49.57
CA ASN A 380 -4.71 -10.43 49.01
C ASN A 380 -4.32 -11.03 47.63
N LEU A 381 -3.37 -10.42 46.93
CA LEU A 381 -2.90 -10.90 45.61
C LEU A 381 -2.23 -12.31 45.67
N ALA A 382 -1.81 -12.76 46.84
CA ALA A 382 -1.29 -14.10 47.07
C ALA A 382 -2.41 -15.12 47.37
N GLY A 383 -3.70 -14.72 47.30
CA GLY A 383 -4.84 -15.60 47.59
C GLY A 383 -5.13 -15.83 49.06
N GLN A 384 -4.45 -15.15 49.99
CA GLN A 384 -4.66 -15.30 51.43
C GLN A 384 -5.84 -14.41 51.87
N LYS A 385 -6.75 -14.96 52.69
CA LYS A 385 -7.86 -14.21 53.27
C LYS A 385 -7.35 -13.12 54.19
N VAL A 386 -7.81 -11.88 54.00
CA VAL A 386 -7.37 -10.71 54.76
C VAL A 386 -8.57 -10.03 55.48
N GLY A 387 -8.28 -9.42 56.60
CA GLY A 387 -9.28 -8.68 57.41
C GLY A 387 -9.46 -7.22 56.97
N LYS A 388 -10.40 -6.53 57.65
CA LYS A 388 -10.75 -5.15 57.34
C LYS A 388 -9.60 -4.14 57.59
N THR A 389 -8.59 -4.53 58.37
CA THR A 389 -7.41 -3.68 58.68
C THR A 389 -6.28 -3.82 57.67
N TYR A 390 -6.39 -4.76 56.71
CA TYR A 390 -5.40 -4.91 55.68
C TYR A 390 -5.43 -3.72 54.75
N LYS A 391 -4.26 -3.10 54.46
CA LYS A 391 -4.12 -2.01 53.52
C LYS A 391 -3.45 -2.49 52.26
N GLY A 392 -4.07 -2.26 51.09
CA GLY A 392 -3.57 -2.66 49.82
C GLY A 392 -4.64 -3.22 48.90
N VAL A 393 -4.19 -3.85 47.78
CA VAL A 393 -5.12 -4.47 46.81
C VAL A 393 -5.67 -5.76 47.33
N VAL A 394 -7.00 -5.87 47.34
CA VAL A 394 -7.74 -7.09 47.74
C VAL A 394 -8.64 -7.58 46.63
N ILE A 395 -8.90 -8.85 46.57
CA ILE A 395 -9.85 -9.49 45.66
C ILE A 395 -11.09 -9.85 46.49
N LYS A 396 -12.25 -9.37 46.09
CA LYS A 396 -13.56 -9.74 46.65
C LYS A 396 -14.46 -10.20 45.49
N THR A 397 -15.07 -11.38 45.61
CA THR A 397 -15.96 -11.95 44.55
C THR A 397 -15.37 -11.90 43.13
N GLY A 398 -14.04 -12.15 43.00
CA GLY A 398 -13.34 -12.11 41.71
C GLY A 398 -12.97 -10.73 41.19
N LYS A 399 -13.35 -9.63 41.88
CA LYS A 399 -13.02 -8.26 41.54
C LYS A 399 -11.91 -7.70 42.42
N LYS A 400 -11.05 -6.84 41.91
CA LYS A 400 -9.96 -6.16 42.62
C LYS A 400 -10.44 -4.85 43.24
N PHE A 401 -10.07 -4.58 44.47
CA PHE A 401 -10.36 -3.36 45.24
C PHE A 401 -9.10 -2.86 45.96
N VAL A 402 -9.02 -1.57 46.25
CA VAL A 402 -8.03 -1.02 47.16
C VAL A 402 -8.71 -0.85 48.53
N GLN A 403 -8.20 -1.57 49.51
CA GLN A 403 -8.61 -1.43 50.92
C GLN A 403 -7.63 -0.44 51.57
N LYS A 404 -8.17 0.71 52.04
CA LYS A 404 -7.38 1.81 52.61
C LYS A 404 -7.21 1.71 54.12
#